data_ff2781fb1f78c6ca46f4f80669a331ec
#
_entry.id   ff2781fb1f78c6ca46f4f80669a331ec
#
_cell.length_a   1.000
_cell.length_b   1.000
_cell.length_c   1.000
_cell.angle_alpha   90.00
_cell.angle_beta   90.00
_cell.angle_gamma   90.00
#
_symmetry.space_group_name_H-M   'P 1'
#
loop_
_entity.id
_entity.type
_entity.pdbx_description
1 polymer ?
#
loop_
_entity_poly.entity_id
_entity_poly.type
_entity_poly.pdbx_seq_one_letter_code
_entity_poly.pdbx_strand_id
1 'polypeptide(L)'
;MGNTRWWQHGVIYQIYPRSFMDSDGDGVGDLPGILERLDHLTWLGVDAIWLSPIHPSPMDDFGYDVSDYTGVDPVFGTMDDLDRLVAAAHARGLRVLLDWVPNHTSDQHPWFQASRSGRDDPKRDWYVWRDPRPDGGPPSNWLRYVGDSAWCWDEATGQYYYRVFLDSQPDLNWRNPAVQEAMFDTLRFWLARGIDGFRIDALVVLVEDDKLRDNPPNPHYRPGRDVPYMRELSVWNVDRPETRELAARMRKVVDEFGDDRVLLAELGLPLEQIVAYYGGDSDGIQVPFNFELLATAWDARVIAGYVDRYLAALPAGAWPNWVLGNHDTPRVATRLGPAQARVAAVLLLTLPGTPTLYQGEELGLEDVPVRPGQALDPIGHLVPGRGRDPERTPMPWDGGPGAGFTTGRPWLPVGDGNWARNVAAQRDDPASMLTLHRRLLELRRQTPALVT
;
A
#
# COMPACT_ATOMS: atom_id res chain seq x y z
N MET A 1 -18.47 -26.81 -10.18
CA MET A 1 -17.54 -25.93 -9.46
C MET A 1 -17.53 -24.63 -10.22
N GLY A 2 -17.97 -23.50 -9.62
CA GLY A 2 -17.90 -22.20 -10.26
C GLY A 2 -16.43 -21.88 -10.58
N ASN A 3 -16.22 -21.08 -11.64
CA ASN A 3 -14.88 -20.67 -12.08
C ASN A 3 -14.30 -19.73 -11.01
N THR A 4 -13.62 -20.26 -9.98
CA THR A 4 -12.97 -19.49 -8.93
C THR A 4 -11.82 -18.68 -9.55
N ARG A 5 -11.79 -17.39 -9.31
CA ARG A 5 -10.73 -16.49 -9.79
C ARG A 5 -9.44 -16.77 -9.03
N TRP A 6 -8.28 -16.57 -9.67
CA TRP A 6 -6.97 -16.82 -9.04
C TRP A 6 -6.82 -16.04 -7.72
N TRP A 7 -7.29 -14.77 -7.68
CA TRP A 7 -7.18 -13.92 -6.51
C TRP A 7 -8.08 -14.34 -5.34
N GLN A 8 -9.09 -15.17 -5.56
CA GLN A 8 -9.93 -15.72 -4.50
C GLN A 8 -9.24 -16.82 -3.68
N HIS A 9 -8.36 -17.59 -4.29
CA HIS A 9 -7.63 -18.66 -3.61
C HIS A 9 -6.14 -18.41 -3.47
N GLY A 10 -5.60 -17.44 -4.20
CA GLY A 10 -4.20 -17.07 -4.20
C GLY A 10 -3.75 -16.32 -2.95
N VAL A 11 -2.46 -16.29 -2.75
CA VAL A 11 -1.77 -15.54 -1.70
C VAL A 11 -0.95 -14.45 -2.36
N ILE A 12 -1.12 -13.21 -1.90
CA ILE A 12 -0.39 -12.05 -2.39
C ILE A 12 0.82 -11.81 -1.49
N TYR A 13 1.97 -11.55 -2.09
CA TYR A 13 3.20 -11.22 -1.38
C TYR A 13 3.60 -9.79 -1.72
N GLN A 14 3.60 -8.91 -0.74
CA GLN A 14 4.03 -7.52 -0.89
C GLN A 14 5.55 -7.45 -0.89
N ILE A 15 6.11 -6.88 -1.94
CA ILE A 15 7.51 -6.51 -2.06
C ILE A 15 7.65 -4.99 -1.91
N TYR A 16 8.50 -4.56 -0.99
CA TYR A 16 9.01 -3.19 -0.91
C TYR A 16 10.32 -3.14 -1.71
N PRO A 17 10.32 -2.67 -2.98
CA PRO A 17 11.43 -2.89 -3.91
C PRO A 17 12.79 -2.47 -3.35
N ARG A 18 12.86 -1.28 -2.75
CA ARG A 18 14.08 -0.73 -2.15
C ARG A 18 14.77 -1.63 -1.13
N SER A 19 14.03 -2.56 -0.53
CA SER A 19 14.49 -3.43 0.55
C SER A 19 14.44 -4.91 0.22
N PHE A 20 14.16 -5.30 -1.02
CA PHE A 20 14.04 -6.72 -1.35
C PHE A 20 15.37 -7.35 -1.78
N MET A 21 16.00 -6.84 -2.83
CA MET A 21 17.31 -7.28 -3.33
C MET A 21 17.92 -6.20 -4.20
N ASP A 22 19.16 -5.84 -3.92
CA ASP A 22 19.99 -4.91 -4.69
C ASP A 22 20.92 -5.72 -5.60
N SER A 23 20.79 -5.54 -6.91
CA SER A 23 21.55 -6.28 -7.92
C SER A 23 22.84 -5.59 -8.35
N ASP A 24 22.93 -4.26 -8.23
CA ASP A 24 24.06 -3.46 -8.75
C ASP A 24 25.01 -2.96 -7.66
N GLY A 25 24.61 -3.07 -6.37
CA GLY A 25 25.46 -2.74 -5.23
C GLY A 25 25.43 -1.29 -4.78
N ASP A 26 24.41 -0.53 -5.21
CA ASP A 26 24.23 0.87 -4.78
C ASP A 26 23.61 0.99 -3.37
N GLY A 27 23.09 -0.10 -2.83
CA GLY A 27 22.49 -0.20 -1.51
C GLY A 27 20.97 -0.11 -1.52
N VAL A 28 20.34 0.05 -2.66
CA VAL A 28 18.89 0.12 -2.86
C VAL A 28 18.44 -1.07 -3.71
N GLY A 29 17.41 -1.77 -3.28
CA GLY A 29 16.85 -2.88 -4.06
C GLY A 29 16.17 -2.42 -5.34
N ASP A 30 16.19 -3.28 -6.36
CA ASP A 30 15.80 -2.97 -7.73
C ASP A 30 15.02 -4.11 -8.42
N LEU A 31 14.49 -3.86 -9.62
CA LEU A 31 13.72 -4.84 -10.40
C LEU A 31 14.55 -6.04 -10.86
N PRO A 32 15.82 -5.88 -11.31
CA PRO A 32 16.69 -7.02 -11.58
C PRO A 32 16.93 -7.88 -10.35
N GLY A 33 17.10 -7.30 -9.16
CA GLY A 33 17.23 -8.02 -7.91
C GLY A 33 15.96 -8.81 -7.55
N ILE A 34 14.77 -8.24 -7.78
CA ILE A 34 13.51 -8.98 -7.62
C ILE A 34 13.47 -10.17 -8.58
N LEU A 35 13.87 -9.96 -9.83
CA LEU A 35 13.94 -11.02 -10.86
C LEU A 35 14.84 -12.18 -10.41
N GLU A 36 16.00 -11.89 -9.80
CA GLU A 36 16.92 -12.91 -9.27
C GLU A 36 16.29 -13.76 -8.14
N ARG A 37 15.32 -13.22 -7.43
CA ARG A 37 14.67 -13.86 -6.27
C ARG A 37 13.30 -14.47 -6.57
N LEU A 38 12.81 -14.44 -7.81
CA LEU A 38 11.53 -15.06 -8.19
C LEU A 38 11.45 -16.55 -7.85
N ASP A 39 12.56 -17.29 -7.95
CA ASP A 39 12.60 -18.72 -7.63
C ASP A 39 12.36 -18.96 -6.12
N HIS A 40 12.74 -18.02 -5.25
CA HIS A 40 12.40 -18.09 -3.82
C HIS A 40 10.88 -17.95 -3.62
N LEU A 41 10.25 -16.99 -4.27
CA LEU A 41 8.81 -16.75 -4.17
C LEU A 41 7.98 -17.93 -4.70
N THR A 42 8.42 -18.49 -5.83
CA THR A 42 7.83 -19.72 -6.39
C THR A 42 8.00 -20.90 -5.43
N TRP A 43 9.18 -21.06 -4.85
CA TRP A 43 9.46 -22.11 -3.87
C TRP A 43 8.65 -21.93 -2.58
N LEU A 44 8.48 -20.68 -2.11
CA LEU A 44 7.65 -20.36 -0.95
C LEU A 44 6.19 -20.74 -1.22
N GLY A 45 5.70 -20.52 -2.45
CA GLY A 45 4.39 -20.93 -2.90
C GLY A 45 3.33 -19.83 -2.86
N VAL A 46 3.73 -18.55 -3.03
CA VAL A 46 2.80 -17.44 -3.25
C VAL A 46 2.28 -17.43 -4.70
N ASP A 47 1.17 -16.75 -4.96
CA ASP A 47 0.51 -16.76 -6.26
C ASP A 47 0.64 -15.42 -6.99
N ALA A 48 0.88 -14.34 -6.25
CA ALA A 48 1.07 -13.01 -6.81
C ALA A 48 2.11 -12.23 -6.01
N ILE A 49 2.80 -11.31 -6.69
CA ILE A 49 3.61 -10.27 -6.06
C ILE A 49 2.92 -8.91 -6.23
N TRP A 50 2.90 -8.11 -5.17
CA TRP A 50 2.53 -6.71 -5.22
C TRP A 50 3.78 -5.87 -4.99
N LEU A 51 4.15 -5.07 -5.98
CA LEU A 51 5.28 -4.14 -5.89
C LEU A 51 4.78 -2.80 -5.33
N SER A 52 5.33 -2.34 -4.19
CA SER A 52 5.19 -0.95 -3.77
C SER A 52 5.75 -0.01 -4.84
N PRO A 53 5.46 1.32 -4.84
CA PRO A 53 5.67 2.17 -6.00
C PRO A 53 7.05 2.08 -6.63
N ILE A 54 7.08 1.96 -7.96
CA ILE A 54 8.29 1.90 -8.79
C ILE A 54 8.37 3.06 -9.80
N HIS A 55 7.39 3.95 -9.77
CA HIS A 55 7.27 5.07 -10.72
C HIS A 55 8.30 6.16 -10.43
N PRO A 56 8.68 6.96 -11.44
CA PRO A 56 9.51 8.15 -11.25
C PRO A 56 8.95 9.05 -10.14
N SER A 57 9.81 9.39 -9.20
CA SER A 57 9.49 10.13 -8.00
C SER A 57 10.69 10.94 -7.51
N PRO A 58 10.51 12.15 -6.97
CA PRO A 58 11.55 12.83 -6.19
C PRO A 58 11.96 12.09 -4.92
N MET A 59 11.23 11.05 -4.53
CA MET A 59 11.47 10.21 -3.35
C MET A 59 11.27 10.94 -2.02
N ASP A 60 10.46 11.98 -1.99
CA ASP A 60 10.07 12.66 -0.75
C ASP A 60 9.24 11.74 0.16
N ASP A 61 8.47 10.80 -0.44
CA ASP A 61 7.76 9.73 0.27
C ASP A 61 8.07 8.36 -0.37
N PHE A 62 9.33 8.14 -0.74
CA PHE A 62 9.86 6.85 -1.24
C PHE A 62 9.04 6.20 -2.36
N GLY A 63 8.54 7.03 -3.31
CA GLY A 63 7.82 6.59 -4.49
C GLY A 63 6.32 6.88 -4.46
N TYR A 64 5.74 7.24 -3.29
CA TYR A 64 4.34 7.65 -3.21
C TYR A 64 4.09 9.08 -3.70
N ASP A 65 5.12 9.88 -3.92
CA ASP A 65 5.11 11.19 -4.58
C ASP A 65 5.43 11.04 -6.08
N VAL A 66 4.47 10.50 -6.86
CA VAL A 66 4.65 10.12 -8.27
C VAL A 66 4.78 11.33 -9.18
N SER A 67 5.85 11.39 -9.97
CA SER A 67 6.08 12.45 -10.99
C SER A 67 5.80 12.00 -12.44
N ASP A 68 5.71 10.69 -12.70
CA ASP A 68 5.28 10.09 -13.98
C ASP A 68 4.65 8.72 -13.71
N TYR A 69 3.36 8.57 -14.03
CA TYR A 69 2.62 7.31 -13.81
C TYR A 69 2.91 6.22 -14.84
N THR A 70 3.65 6.51 -15.89
CA THR A 70 3.89 5.60 -17.03
C THR A 70 5.34 5.19 -17.17
N GLY A 71 6.21 5.63 -16.27
CA GLY A 71 7.63 5.31 -16.20
C GLY A 71 8.00 4.34 -15.07
N VAL A 72 9.23 3.86 -15.12
CA VAL A 72 9.96 3.21 -14.03
C VAL A 72 11.06 4.16 -13.56
N ASP A 73 11.17 4.39 -12.25
CA ASP A 73 12.22 5.22 -11.69
C ASP A 73 13.59 4.57 -11.92
N PRO A 74 14.59 5.34 -12.38
CA PRO A 74 15.93 4.81 -12.65
C PRO A 74 16.58 4.11 -11.44
N VAL A 75 16.20 4.44 -10.21
CA VAL A 75 16.70 3.76 -9.00
C VAL A 75 16.24 2.31 -8.92
N PHE A 76 15.14 1.96 -9.59
CA PHE A 76 14.63 0.59 -9.64
C PHE A 76 14.98 -0.13 -10.96
N GLY A 77 15.52 0.57 -11.94
CA GLY A 77 15.87 0.02 -13.25
C GLY A 77 15.13 0.69 -14.40
N THR A 78 14.81 -0.10 -15.43
CA THR A 78 14.20 0.38 -16.67
C THR A 78 12.84 -0.27 -16.94
N MET A 79 12.12 0.25 -17.94
CA MET A 79 10.90 -0.39 -18.46
C MET A 79 11.16 -1.81 -18.97
N ASP A 80 12.32 -2.05 -19.61
CA ASP A 80 12.72 -3.37 -20.10
C ASP A 80 12.99 -4.34 -18.93
N ASP A 81 13.47 -3.84 -17.78
CA ASP A 81 13.63 -4.64 -16.55
C ASP A 81 12.28 -5.06 -15.99
N LEU A 82 11.29 -4.15 -15.99
CA LEU A 82 9.94 -4.50 -15.58
C LEU A 82 9.29 -5.52 -16.53
N ASP A 83 9.41 -5.32 -17.84
CA ASP A 83 8.87 -6.26 -18.83
C ASP A 83 9.49 -7.66 -18.67
N ARG A 84 10.81 -7.73 -18.41
CA ARG A 84 11.49 -9.01 -18.10
C ARG A 84 11.00 -9.63 -16.80
N LEU A 85 10.79 -8.83 -15.76
CA LEU A 85 10.26 -9.29 -14.47
C LEU A 85 8.86 -9.87 -14.65
N VAL A 86 7.95 -9.14 -15.32
CA VAL A 86 6.56 -9.59 -15.59
C VAL A 86 6.55 -10.90 -16.38
N ALA A 87 7.32 -10.97 -17.47
CA ALA A 87 7.40 -12.18 -18.29
C ALA A 87 7.95 -13.38 -17.49
N ALA A 88 8.97 -13.16 -16.66
CA ALA A 88 9.57 -14.22 -15.85
C ALA A 88 8.65 -14.66 -14.70
N ALA A 89 7.89 -13.75 -14.10
CA ALA A 89 6.87 -14.05 -13.09
C ALA A 89 5.75 -14.89 -13.71
N HIS A 90 5.20 -14.48 -14.84
CA HIS A 90 4.16 -15.22 -15.57
C HIS A 90 4.62 -16.61 -15.99
N ALA A 91 5.87 -16.76 -16.46
CA ALA A 91 6.45 -18.08 -16.80
C ALA A 91 6.50 -19.02 -15.59
N ARG A 92 6.48 -18.51 -14.36
CA ARG A 92 6.43 -19.26 -13.09
C ARG A 92 5.03 -19.37 -12.51
N GLY A 93 4.02 -18.83 -13.19
CA GLY A 93 2.63 -18.81 -12.72
C GLY A 93 2.35 -17.73 -11.65
N LEU A 94 3.28 -16.81 -11.43
CA LEU A 94 3.09 -15.67 -10.52
C LEU A 94 2.39 -14.51 -11.25
N ARG A 95 1.46 -13.86 -10.58
CA ARG A 95 0.83 -12.61 -11.02
C ARG A 95 1.62 -11.41 -10.50
N VAL A 96 1.54 -10.28 -11.22
CA VAL A 96 2.23 -9.03 -10.85
C VAL A 96 1.23 -7.91 -10.69
N LEU A 97 1.20 -7.32 -9.50
CA LEU A 97 0.38 -6.17 -9.15
C LEU A 97 1.29 -4.96 -8.91
N LEU A 98 0.88 -3.79 -9.39
CA LEU A 98 1.55 -2.54 -9.09
C LEU A 98 0.79 -1.74 -8.04
N ASP A 99 1.51 -0.94 -7.27
CA ASP A 99 0.91 0.12 -6.47
C ASP A 99 0.49 1.27 -7.38
N TRP A 100 -0.73 1.76 -7.22
CA TRP A 100 -1.27 2.88 -7.98
C TRP A 100 -1.74 3.95 -7.01
N VAL A 101 -1.15 5.15 -7.11
CA VAL A 101 -1.35 6.26 -6.19
C VAL A 101 -2.26 7.32 -6.82
N PRO A 102 -3.60 7.16 -6.76
CA PRO A 102 -4.50 8.04 -7.49
C PRO A 102 -4.84 9.34 -6.77
N ASN A 103 -4.62 9.45 -5.47
CA ASN A 103 -5.08 10.61 -4.70
C ASN A 103 -4.34 11.90 -5.07
N HIS A 104 -3.04 11.82 -5.22
CA HIS A 104 -2.15 12.97 -5.39
C HIS A 104 -1.05 12.67 -6.39
N THR A 105 -0.34 13.67 -6.84
CA THR A 105 0.92 13.55 -7.57
C THR A 105 2.05 14.14 -6.74
N SER A 106 3.30 13.96 -7.20
CA SER A 106 4.36 14.86 -6.77
C SER A 106 4.05 16.30 -7.19
N ASP A 107 4.54 17.28 -6.44
CA ASP A 107 4.55 18.67 -6.85
C ASP A 107 5.45 18.93 -8.08
N GLN A 108 6.35 17.98 -8.40
CA GLN A 108 7.18 17.99 -9.60
C GLN A 108 6.51 17.34 -10.83
N HIS A 109 5.30 16.77 -10.66
CA HIS A 109 4.55 16.24 -11.79
C HIS A 109 4.21 17.37 -12.79
N PRO A 110 4.36 17.15 -14.11
CA PRO A 110 4.06 18.18 -15.12
C PRO A 110 2.65 18.76 -15.04
N TRP A 111 1.67 17.99 -14.55
CA TRP A 111 0.31 18.47 -14.34
C TRP A 111 0.24 19.52 -13.23
N PHE A 112 0.92 19.29 -12.11
CA PHE A 112 0.92 20.26 -11.00
C PHE A 112 1.74 21.51 -11.35
N GLN A 113 2.88 21.34 -12.02
CA GLN A 113 3.69 22.47 -12.48
C GLN A 113 2.90 23.38 -13.43
N ALA A 114 2.12 22.82 -14.35
CA ALA A 114 1.21 23.57 -15.22
C ALA A 114 0.09 24.23 -14.37
N SER A 115 -0.60 23.46 -13.53
CA SER A 115 -1.68 23.92 -12.66
C SER A 115 -1.26 25.10 -11.76
N ARG A 116 -0.03 25.08 -11.25
CA ARG A 116 0.56 26.11 -10.38
C ARG A 116 1.04 27.33 -11.15
N SER A 117 1.28 27.22 -12.45
CA SER A 117 1.85 28.31 -13.26
C SER A 117 0.97 29.58 -13.31
N GLY A 118 -0.35 29.43 -13.13
CA GLY A 118 -1.30 30.52 -13.12
C GLY A 118 -2.73 30.07 -12.91
N ARG A 119 -3.60 31.00 -12.48
CA ARG A 119 -5.03 30.72 -12.23
C ARG A 119 -5.80 30.36 -13.51
N ASP A 120 -5.32 30.82 -14.67
CA ASP A 120 -5.97 30.63 -15.98
C ASP A 120 -5.38 29.44 -16.76
N ASP A 121 -4.44 28.67 -16.18
CA ASP A 121 -3.87 27.51 -16.84
C ASP A 121 -4.94 26.43 -17.05
N PRO A 122 -5.01 25.78 -18.22
CA PRO A 122 -6.00 24.73 -18.51
C PRO A 122 -5.98 23.55 -17.51
N LYS A 123 -4.87 23.34 -16.81
CA LYS A 123 -4.76 22.33 -15.76
C LYS A 123 -5.01 22.87 -14.36
N ARG A 124 -5.40 24.15 -14.21
CA ARG A 124 -5.65 24.70 -12.88
C ARG A 124 -6.60 23.84 -12.06
N ASP A 125 -7.73 23.44 -12.65
CA ASP A 125 -8.76 22.63 -12.01
C ASP A 125 -8.43 21.12 -11.96
N TRP A 126 -7.21 20.73 -12.32
CA TRP A 126 -6.74 19.36 -12.15
C TRP A 126 -6.39 19.05 -10.70
N TYR A 127 -6.17 20.10 -9.89
CA TYR A 127 -5.88 20.02 -8.45
C TYR A 127 -6.90 20.84 -7.68
N VAL A 128 -6.99 20.59 -6.38
CA VAL A 128 -7.97 21.26 -5.52
C VAL A 128 -7.41 22.59 -5.03
N TRP A 129 -7.74 23.68 -5.72
CA TRP A 129 -7.36 25.05 -5.38
C TRP A 129 -8.54 25.83 -4.80
N ARG A 130 -8.30 26.64 -3.76
CA ARG A 130 -9.33 27.51 -3.18
C ARG A 130 -8.75 28.85 -2.77
N ASP A 131 -9.60 29.87 -2.86
CA ASP A 131 -9.26 31.20 -2.30
C ASP A 131 -9.24 31.15 -0.77
N PRO A 132 -8.44 32.03 -0.11
CA PRO A 132 -8.47 32.15 1.33
C PRO A 132 -9.86 32.61 1.85
N ARG A 133 -10.14 32.28 3.10
CA ARG A 133 -11.28 32.88 3.82
C ARG A 133 -11.13 34.44 3.87
N PRO A 134 -12.20 35.20 4.19
CA PRO A 134 -12.13 36.65 4.28
C PRO A 134 -11.10 37.19 5.29
N ASP A 135 -10.72 36.37 6.27
CA ASP A 135 -9.67 36.67 7.25
C ASP A 135 -8.25 36.31 6.78
N GLY A 136 -8.13 35.77 5.55
CA GLY A 136 -6.88 35.29 4.97
C GLY A 136 -6.51 33.84 5.34
N GLY A 137 -7.31 33.20 6.20
CA GLY A 137 -7.07 31.85 6.68
C GLY A 137 -7.39 30.76 5.63
N PRO A 138 -7.05 29.48 5.95
CA PRO A 138 -7.31 28.34 5.06
C PRO A 138 -8.82 28.11 4.84
N PRO A 139 -9.22 27.52 3.70
CA PRO A 139 -10.61 27.35 3.31
C PRO A 139 -11.49 26.54 4.27
N SER A 140 -10.90 25.57 4.96
CA SER A 140 -11.55 24.76 6.00
C SER A 140 -10.55 24.41 7.12
N ASN A 141 -11.04 23.77 8.18
CA ASN A 141 -10.20 23.32 9.30
C ASN A 141 -9.52 21.96 9.03
N TRP A 142 -9.67 21.37 7.87
CA TRP A 142 -9.21 20.00 7.59
C TRP A 142 -7.73 19.83 7.84
N LEU A 143 -7.39 18.69 8.46
CA LEU A 143 -6.03 18.34 8.83
C LEU A 143 -5.45 17.30 7.86
N ARG A 144 -4.17 17.45 7.55
CA ARG A 144 -3.41 16.39 6.88
C ARG A 144 -2.94 15.33 7.88
N TYR A 145 -2.41 14.21 7.37
CA TYR A 145 -2.01 13.05 8.16
C TYR A 145 -1.11 13.38 9.37
N VAL A 146 -0.22 14.35 9.25
CA VAL A 146 0.66 14.79 10.36
C VAL A 146 0.02 15.77 11.34
N GLY A 147 -1.22 16.23 11.08
CA GLY A 147 -2.07 16.96 12.04
C GLY A 147 -2.00 18.49 12.01
N ASP A 148 -1.34 19.08 11.02
CA ASP A 148 -1.46 20.49 10.70
C ASP A 148 -2.48 20.72 9.56
N SER A 149 -2.62 21.97 9.05
CA SER A 149 -3.59 22.27 8.00
C SER A 149 -3.35 21.42 6.75
N ALA A 150 -4.41 20.86 6.17
CA ALA A 150 -4.38 20.20 4.88
C ALA A 150 -4.29 21.19 3.69
N TRP A 151 -4.33 22.50 3.96
CA TRP A 151 -4.23 23.56 2.98
C TRP A 151 -2.84 24.20 2.99
N CYS A 152 -2.17 24.20 1.84
CA CYS A 152 -0.87 24.81 1.64
C CYS A 152 -1.01 26.11 0.84
N TRP A 153 -0.49 27.23 1.37
CA TRP A 153 -0.53 28.52 0.70
C TRP A 153 0.45 28.58 -0.46
N ASP A 154 -0.01 29.04 -1.61
CA ASP A 154 0.81 29.34 -2.77
C ASP A 154 0.90 30.84 -3.02
N GLU A 155 2.05 31.43 -2.70
CA GLU A 155 2.31 32.87 -2.86
C GLU A 155 2.16 33.33 -4.31
N ALA A 156 2.53 32.48 -5.29
CA ALA A 156 2.54 32.88 -6.69
C ALA A 156 1.12 33.13 -7.23
N THR A 157 0.15 32.37 -6.78
CA THR A 157 -1.23 32.47 -7.24
C THR A 157 -2.17 33.10 -6.22
N GLY A 158 -1.74 33.25 -4.96
CA GLY A 158 -2.56 33.75 -3.88
C GLY A 158 -3.77 32.87 -3.57
N GLN A 159 -3.59 31.57 -3.67
CA GLN A 159 -4.59 30.54 -3.32
C GLN A 159 -3.97 29.45 -2.47
N TYR A 160 -4.82 28.67 -1.82
CA TYR A 160 -4.43 27.42 -1.17
C TYR A 160 -4.64 26.25 -2.10
N TYR A 161 -3.68 25.29 -2.14
CA TYR A 161 -3.94 23.94 -2.66
C TYR A 161 -4.16 22.96 -1.51
N TYR A 162 -4.96 21.93 -1.79
CA TYR A 162 -5.27 20.88 -0.84
C TYR A 162 -4.26 19.75 -0.92
N ARG A 163 -3.93 19.15 0.22
CA ARG A 163 -3.10 17.95 0.34
C ARG A 163 -3.42 17.22 1.63
N VAL A 164 -3.54 15.89 1.55
CA VAL A 164 -3.76 15.06 2.74
C VAL A 164 -2.44 14.61 3.37
N PHE A 165 -1.37 14.49 2.58
CA PHE A 165 -0.08 13.96 3.02
C PHE A 165 1.01 15.04 3.12
N LEU A 166 2.10 14.92 2.36
CA LEU A 166 3.22 15.87 2.40
C LEU A 166 2.91 17.16 1.59
N ASP A 167 3.69 18.19 1.82
CA ASP A 167 3.59 19.45 1.06
C ASP A 167 3.85 19.23 -0.43
N SER A 168 4.71 18.27 -0.75
CA SER A 168 5.06 17.83 -2.10
C SER A 168 4.05 16.88 -2.74
N GLN A 169 2.90 16.61 -2.09
CA GLN A 169 1.88 15.66 -2.57
C GLN A 169 0.52 16.36 -2.74
N PRO A 170 0.35 17.29 -3.72
CA PRO A 170 -0.92 17.98 -3.97
C PRO A 170 -1.99 17.01 -4.47
N ASP A 171 -3.19 17.10 -3.90
CA ASP A 171 -4.31 16.22 -4.22
C ASP A 171 -4.95 16.56 -5.57
N LEU A 172 -5.20 15.54 -6.37
CA LEU A 172 -5.90 15.63 -7.65
C LEU A 172 -7.39 15.93 -7.45
N ASN A 173 -7.95 16.76 -8.31
CA ASN A 173 -9.39 17.03 -8.34
C ASN A 173 -10.16 15.93 -9.06
N TRP A 174 -10.55 14.88 -8.35
CA TRP A 174 -11.29 13.75 -8.91
C TRP A 174 -12.72 14.08 -9.37
N ARG A 175 -13.24 15.30 -9.11
CA ARG A 175 -14.48 15.77 -9.76
C ARG A 175 -14.27 16.23 -11.19
N ASN A 176 -13.02 16.51 -11.59
CA ASN A 176 -12.69 16.88 -12.96
C ASN A 176 -12.65 15.62 -13.87
N PRO A 177 -13.52 15.53 -14.90
CA PRO A 177 -13.53 14.37 -15.79
C PRO A 177 -12.22 14.14 -16.55
N ALA A 178 -11.45 15.22 -16.84
CA ALA A 178 -10.18 15.09 -17.52
C ALA A 178 -9.12 14.44 -16.62
N VAL A 179 -9.15 14.69 -15.31
CA VAL A 179 -8.31 14.01 -14.33
C VAL A 179 -8.68 12.53 -14.25
N GLN A 180 -9.98 12.23 -14.15
CA GLN A 180 -10.46 10.85 -14.11
C GLN A 180 -9.97 10.04 -15.31
N GLU A 181 -10.14 10.59 -16.53
CA GLU A 181 -9.74 9.87 -17.74
C GLU A 181 -8.22 9.73 -17.85
N ALA A 182 -7.45 10.79 -17.54
CA ALA A 182 -5.99 10.73 -17.54
C ALA A 182 -5.46 9.66 -16.55
N MET A 183 -6.06 9.56 -15.37
CA MET A 183 -5.70 8.55 -14.38
C MET A 183 -6.14 7.14 -14.81
N PHE A 184 -7.31 6.98 -15.42
CA PHE A 184 -7.75 5.69 -15.96
C PHE A 184 -6.86 5.22 -17.13
N ASP A 185 -6.34 6.14 -17.93
CA ASP A 185 -5.40 5.80 -18.99
C ASP A 185 -4.07 5.25 -18.44
N THR A 186 -3.65 5.66 -17.26
CA THR A 186 -2.48 5.05 -16.60
C THR A 186 -2.74 3.58 -16.21
N LEU A 187 -3.95 3.24 -15.76
CA LEU A 187 -4.34 1.83 -15.52
C LEU A 187 -4.31 1.03 -16.83
N ARG A 188 -4.92 1.56 -17.90
CA ARG A 188 -4.92 0.92 -19.24
C ARG A 188 -3.51 0.69 -19.76
N PHE A 189 -2.62 1.67 -19.58
CA PHE A 189 -1.22 1.56 -19.99
C PHE A 189 -0.52 0.34 -19.37
N TRP A 190 -0.65 0.16 -18.05
CA TRP A 190 0.00 -0.95 -17.36
C TRP A 190 -0.68 -2.30 -17.61
N LEU A 191 -2.00 -2.33 -17.70
CA LEU A 191 -2.75 -3.54 -18.05
C LEU A 191 -2.38 -4.04 -19.46
N ALA A 192 -2.23 -3.13 -20.42
CA ALA A 192 -1.77 -3.47 -21.76
C ALA A 192 -0.35 -4.04 -21.80
N ARG A 193 0.50 -3.72 -20.81
CA ARG A 193 1.86 -4.29 -20.63
C ARG A 193 1.87 -5.62 -19.88
N GLY A 194 0.72 -6.12 -19.47
CA GLY A 194 0.61 -7.44 -18.82
C GLY A 194 0.54 -7.41 -17.30
N ILE A 195 0.40 -6.24 -16.68
CA ILE A 195 0.13 -6.17 -15.23
C ILE A 195 -1.22 -6.80 -14.92
N ASP A 196 -1.29 -7.60 -13.84
CA ASP A 196 -2.46 -8.41 -13.49
C ASP A 196 -3.44 -7.69 -12.55
N GLY A 197 -3.10 -6.50 -12.07
CA GLY A 197 -3.97 -5.69 -11.21
C GLY A 197 -3.20 -4.63 -10.43
N PHE A 198 -3.91 -3.98 -9.51
CA PHE A 198 -3.34 -2.87 -8.76
C PHE A 198 -3.72 -2.93 -7.29
N ARG A 199 -2.79 -2.46 -6.45
CA ARG A 199 -3.13 -1.96 -5.11
C ARG A 199 -3.37 -0.46 -5.23
N ILE A 200 -4.56 -0.01 -4.87
CA ILE A 200 -4.95 1.39 -4.91
C ILE A 200 -4.60 2.02 -3.56
N ASP A 201 -3.68 2.97 -3.61
CA ASP A 201 -3.27 3.77 -2.46
C ASP A 201 -4.35 4.78 -2.07
N ALA A 202 -4.53 5.00 -0.78
CA ALA A 202 -5.31 6.10 -0.20
C ALA A 202 -6.69 6.35 -0.84
N LEU A 203 -7.37 5.29 -1.30
CA LEU A 203 -8.64 5.41 -2.05
C LEU A 203 -9.69 6.26 -1.33
N VAL A 204 -9.75 6.20 0.00
CA VAL A 204 -10.82 6.82 0.79
C VAL A 204 -10.79 8.34 0.83
N VAL A 205 -9.69 8.96 0.40
CA VAL A 205 -9.49 10.44 0.44
C VAL A 205 -9.54 11.11 -0.94
N LEU A 206 -9.92 10.40 -2.00
CA LEU A 206 -9.97 10.93 -3.37
C LEU A 206 -10.92 12.12 -3.56
N VAL A 207 -11.94 12.24 -2.73
CA VAL A 207 -12.97 13.26 -2.88
C VAL A 207 -13.28 13.88 -1.52
N GLU A 208 -13.23 15.19 -1.48
CA GLU A 208 -13.60 16.02 -0.32
C GLU A 208 -14.94 16.74 -0.55
N ASP A 209 -15.50 17.34 0.50
CA ASP A 209 -16.74 18.12 0.43
C ASP A 209 -16.56 19.41 -0.39
N ASP A 210 -17.36 19.60 -1.42
CA ASP A 210 -17.34 20.79 -2.29
C ASP A 210 -17.74 22.09 -1.58
N LYS A 211 -18.47 21.96 -0.45
CA LYS A 211 -18.90 23.09 0.39
C LYS A 211 -17.88 23.49 1.43
N LEU A 212 -16.76 22.78 1.53
CA LEU A 212 -15.66 23.07 2.45
C LEU A 212 -16.10 23.18 3.92
N ARG A 213 -17.08 22.36 4.34
CA ARG A 213 -17.58 22.34 5.70
C ARG A 213 -16.48 21.91 6.66
N ASP A 214 -16.36 22.62 7.77
CA ASP A 214 -15.40 22.29 8.82
C ASP A 214 -15.73 20.94 9.46
N ASN A 215 -14.71 20.09 9.67
CA ASN A 215 -14.85 18.84 10.39
C ASN A 215 -15.16 19.10 11.88
N PRO A 216 -16.05 18.31 12.50
CA PRO A 216 -16.29 18.43 13.93
C PRO A 216 -15.09 17.92 14.74
N PRO A 217 -14.84 18.48 15.95
CA PRO A 217 -13.79 17.97 16.82
C PRO A 217 -14.09 16.53 17.25
N ASN A 218 -13.03 15.72 17.39
CA ASN A 218 -13.15 14.35 17.88
C ASN A 218 -13.19 14.31 19.42
N PRO A 219 -14.33 14.00 20.04
CA PRO A 219 -14.46 13.99 21.50
C PRO A 219 -13.65 12.86 22.17
N HIS A 220 -13.17 11.89 21.40
CA HIS A 220 -12.39 10.75 21.88
C HIS A 220 -10.88 10.91 21.66
N TYR A 221 -10.43 12.01 21.05
CA TYR A 221 -9.02 12.25 20.79
C TYR A 221 -8.20 12.35 22.08
N ARG A 222 -7.10 11.64 22.12
CA ARG A 222 -6.18 11.60 23.26
C ARG A 222 -4.81 12.17 22.83
N PRO A 223 -4.49 13.42 23.20
CA PRO A 223 -3.20 14.03 22.90
C PRO A 223 -2.01 13.15 23.36
N GLY A 224 -0.99 13.02 22.50
CA GLY A 224 0.21 12.23 22.76
C GLY A 224 0.04 10.69 22.63
N ARG A 225 -1.18 10.22 22.39
CA ARG A 225 -1.48 8.79 22.14
C ARG A 225 -2.00 8.56 20.72
N ASP A 226 -3.00 9.31 20.34
CA ASP A 226 -3.61 9.19 19.02
C ASP A 226 -2.84 10.04 18.00
N VAL A 227 -2.90 9.68 16.72
CA VAL A 227 -2.25 10.46 15.66
C VAL A 227 -2.88 11.86 15.54
N PRO A 228 -2.08 12.90 15.26
CA PRO A 228 -2.56 14.29 15.36
C PRO A 228 -3.77 14.64 14.50
N TYR A 229 -3.92 14.03 13.29
CA TYR A 229 -5.07 14.30 12.42
C TYR A 229 -6.39 13.79 13.02
N MET A 230 -6.36 12.80 13.93
CA MET A 230 -7.54 12.29 14.63
C MET A 230 -8.13 13.30 15.62
N ARG A 231 -7.55 14.50 15.77
CA ARG A 231 -8.12 15.60 16.56
C ARG A 231 -9.51 16.04 16.05
N GLU A 232 -9.78 15.77 14.77
CA GLU A 232 -11.05 16.00 14.13
C GLU A 232 -11.64 14.68 13.60
N LEU A 233 -12.96 14.62 13.47
CA LEU A 233 -13.64 13.55 12.76
C LEU A 233 -13.68 13.91 11.28
N SER A 234 -12.95 13.19 10.46
CA SER A 234 -12.80 13.45 9.01
C SER A 234 -14.06 13.08 8.22
N VAL A 235 -15.21 13.70 8.56
CA VAL A 235 -16.51 13.38 7.95
C VAL A 235 -16.75 14.05 6.60
N TRP A 236 -15.97 15.10 6.29
CA TRP A 236 -16.16 15.89 5.07
C TRP A 236 -15.08 15.70 4.01
N ASN A 237 -13.98 15.04 4.35
CA ASN A 237 -12.85 14.84 3.46
C ASN A 237 -12.36 13.38 3.40
N VAL A 238 -13.14 12.42 3.91
CA VAL A 238 -12.87 10.97 3.85
C VAL A 238 -14.17 10.22 3.54
N ASP A 239 -14.08 9.13 2.80
CA ASP A 239 -15.18 8.20 2.49
C ASP A 239 -16.44 8.88 1.93
N ARG A 240 -16.25 9.80 0.98
CA ARG A 240 -17.37 10.45 0.31
C ARG A 240 -18.09 9.46 -0.63
N PRO A 241 -19.43 9.61 -0.81
CA PRO A 241 -20.18 8.72 -1.70
C PRO A 241 -19.62 8.64 -3.11
N GLU A 242 -19.13 9.76 -3.64
CA GLU A 242 -18.50 9.85 -4.97
C GLU A 242 -17.24 8.97 -5.10
N THR A 243 -16.53 8.73 -4.01
CA THR A 243 -15.36 7.84 -4.00
C THR A 243 -15.73 6.40 -4.34
N ARG A 244 -16.89 5.94 -3.88
CA ARG A 244 -17.39 4.58 -4.19
C ARG A 244 -17.83 4.46 -5.66
N GLU A 245 -18.41 5.52 -6.22
CA GLU A 245 -18.73 5.58 -7.64
C GLU A 245 -17.46 5.54 -8.51
N LEU A 246 -16.40 6.24 -8.08
CA LEU A 246 -15.10 6.20 -8.73
C LEU A 246 -14.47 4.80 -8.63
N ALA A 247 -14.56 4.14 -7.49
CA ALA A 247 -14.09 2.77 -7.30
C ALA A 247 -14.77 1.79 -8.28
N ALA A 248 -16.09 1.90 -8.47
CA ALA A 248 -16.82 1.12 -9.45
C ALA A 248 -16.39 1.44 -10.90
N ARG A 249 -16.02 2.69 -11.20
CA ARG A 249 -15.49 3.06 -12.53
C ARG A 249 -14.08 2.53 -12.75
N MET A 250 -13.19 2.57 -11.73
CA MET A 250 -11.87 1.92 -11.78
C MET A 250 -12.01 0.43 -12.07
N ARG A 251 -12.97 -0.24 -11.41
CA ARG A 251 -13.28 -1.64 -11.67
C ARG A 251 -13.65 -1.88 -13.13
N LYS A 252 -14.51 -1.06 -13.71
CA LYS A 252 -14.90 -1.18 -15.13
C LYS A 252 -13.73 -1.04 -16.09
N VAL A 253 -12.80 -0.12 -15.80
CA VAL A 253 -11.57 0.06 -16.60
C VAL A 253 -10.71 -1.21 -16.55
N VAL A 254 -10.57 -1.80 -15.37
CA VAL A 254 -9.77 -3.02 -15.21
C VAL A 254 -10.43 -4.21 -15.91
N ASP A 255 -11.76 -4.30 -15.87
CA ASP A 255 -12.54 -5.36 -16.53
C ASP A 255 -12.48 -5.27 -18.09
N GLU A 256 -12.07 -4.12 -18.68
CA GLU A 256 -11.78 -4.01 -20.12
C GLU A 256 -10.70 -5.02 -20.57
N PHE A 257 -9.81 -5.44 -19.65
CA PHE A 257 -8.67 -6.33 -19.91
C PHE A 257 -8.90 -7.78 -19.45
N GLY A 258 -10.12 -8.13 -19.14
CA GLY A 258 -10.51 -9.48 -18.73
C GLY A 258 -10.85 -9.58 -17.25
N ASP A 259 -11.49 -10.67 -16.92
CA ASP A 259 -12.10 -10.90 -15.62
C ASP A 259 -11.14 -11.55 -14.58
N ASP A 260 -9.89 -11.75 -14.96
CA ASP A 260 -8.80 -12.23 -14.10
C ASP A 260 -7.91 -11.11 -13.52
N ARG A 261 -8.23 -9.85 -13.83
CA ARG A 261 -7.57 -8.68 -13.26
C ARG A 261 -8.18 -8.33 -11.90
N VAL A 262 -7.37 -7.79 -10.99
CA VAL A 262 -7.80 -7.52 -9.61
C VAL A 262 -7.44 -6.11 -9.14
N LEU A 263 -8.36 -5.53 -8.36
CA LEU A 263 -8.12 -4.32 -7.59
C LEU A 263 -8.09 -4.66 -6.10
N LEU A 264 -6.99 -4.29 -5.45
CA LEU A 264 -6.85 -4.22 -4.01
C LEU A 264 -6.93 -2.75 -3.61
N ALA A 265 -7.67 -2.37 -2.59
CA ALA A 265 -7.74 -0.97 -2.19
C ALA A 265 -7.39 -0.79 -0.72
N GLU A 266 -6.57 0.20 -0.45
CA GLU A 266 -6.30 0.62 0.92
C GLU A 266 -7.49 1.38 1.50
N LEU A 267 -8.08 0.82 2.56
CA LEU A 267 -9.26 1.34 3.22
C LEU A 267 -9.05 1.32 4.75
N GLY A 268 -8.61 2.44 5.30
CA GLY A 268 -8.48 2.63 6.75
C GLY A 268 -9.83 3.00 7.39
N LEU A 269 -10.89 2.22 7.16
CA LEU A 269 -12.27 2.51 7.56
C LEU A 269 -12.82 1.43 8.50
N PRO A 270 -13.89 1.73 9.28
CA PRO A 270 -14.67 0.71 9.98
C PRO A 270 -15.31 -0.29 9.02
N LEU A 271 -15.57 -1.50 9.51
CA LEU A 271 -16.07 -2.64 8.72
C LEU A 271 -17.30 -2.31 7.87
N GLU A 272 -18.27 -1.60 8.43
CA GLU A 272 -19.53 -1.25 7.74
C GLU A 272 -19.29 -0.34 6.53
N GLN A 273 -18.20 0.45 6.56
CA GLN A 273 -17.80 1.30 5.45
C GLN A 273 -16.95 0.52 4.43
N ILE A 274 -16.03 -0.36 4.90
CA ILE A 274 -15.22 -1.21 4.04
C ILE A 274 -16.10 -2.06 3.12
N VAL A 275 -17.15 -2.69 3.67
CA VAL A 275 -18.02 -3.58 2.89
C VAL A 275 -18.79 -2.85 1.79
N ALA A 276 -18.99 -1.55 1.91
CA ALA A 276 -19.63 -0.74 0.86
C ALA A 276 -18.77 -0.59 -0.40
N TYR A 277 -17.44 -0.77 -0.30
CA TYR A 277 -16.54 -0.70 -1.45
C TYR A 277 -16.56 -1.94 -2.36
N TYR A 278 -17.16 -3.04 -1.90
CA TYR A 278 -17.44 -4.18 -2.79
C TYR A 278 -18.50 -3.86 -3.86
N GLY A 279 -19.33 -2.82 -3.63
CA GLY A 279 -20.45 -2.48 -4.49
C GLY A 279 -21.69 -3.34 -4.22
N GLY A 280 -22.88 -2.85 -4.64
CA GLY A 280 -24.17 -3.53 -4.40
C GLY A 280 -24.29 -4.89 -5.08
N ASP A 281 -23.77 -5.01 -6.30
CA ASP A 281 -23.73 -6.22 -7.12
C ASP A 281 -22.30 -6.79 -7.25
N SER A 282 -21.44 -6.51 -6.28
CA SER A 282 -20.00 -6.83 -6.32
C SER A 282 -19.27 -6.21 -7.53
N ASP A 283 -19.72 -5.02 -7.94
CA ASP A 283 -19.20 -4.23 -9.06
C ASP A 283 -18.13 -3.20 -8.65
N GLY A 284 -17.78 -3.17 -7.37
CA GLY A 284 -16.73 -2.34 -6.80
C GLY A 284 -15.36 -3.04 -6.74
N ILE A 285 -14.58 -2.73 -5.72
CA ILE A 285 -13.25 -3.31 -5.46
C ILE A 285 -13.39 -4.79 -5.13
N GLN A 286 -12.59 -5.66 -5.78
CA GLN A 286 -12.64 -7.10 -5.54
C GLN A 286 -12.07 -7.50 -4.19
N VAL A 287 -10.98 -6.81 -3.76
CA VAL A 287 -10.21 -7.17 -2.57
C VAL A 287 -9.90 -5.90 -1.75
N PRO A 288 -10.89 -5.32 -1.06
CA PRO A 288 -10.65 -4.22 -0.13
C PRO A 288 -9.74 -4.66 1.00
N PHE A 289 -8.64 -3.94 1.28
CA PHE A 289 -7.77 -4.24 2.41
C PHE A 289 -8.47 -4.02 3.74
N ASN A 290 -8.41 -5.04 4.57
CA ASN A 290 -9.00 -5.05 5.89
C ASN A 290 -7.94 -4.82 6.97
N PHE A 291 -7.65 -3.55 7.26
CA PHE A 291 -6.71 -3.17 8.31
C PHE A 291 -7.29 -3.26 9.74
N GLU A 292 -8.57 -3.49 9.89
CA GLU A 292 -9.16 -3.62 11.23
C GLU A 292 -8.64 -4.87 11.95
N LEU A 293 -8.42 -5.99 11.24
CA LEU A 293 -7.79 -7.17 11.82
C LEU A 293 -6.36 -6.87 12.34
N LEU A 294 -5.60 -6.07 11.59
CA LEU A 294 -4.25 -5.65 11.97
C LEU A 294 -4.23 -4.83 13.27
N ALA A 295 -5.26 -3.99 13.47
CA ALA A 295 -5.44 -3.15 14.66
C ALA A 295 -6.19 -3.84 15.81
N THR A 296 -6.78 -5.02 15.56
CA THR A 296 -7.57 -5.77 16.55
C THR A 296 -6.66 -6.29 17.67
N ALA A 297 -7.15 -6.22 18.89
CA ALA A 297 -6.44 -6.78 20.05
C ALA A 297 -6.14 -8.27 19.83
N TRP A 298 -4.90 -8.68 20.13
CA TRP A 298 -4.44 -10.06 19.95
C TRP A 298 -5.02 -10.97 21.04
N ASP A 299 -6.32 -11.20 20.96
CA ASP A 299 -7.10 -12.10 21.82
C ASP A 299 -8.00 -12.98 20.95
N ALA A 300 -8.00 -14.29 21.19
CA ALA A 300 -8.68 -15.26 20.34
C ALA A 300 -10.19 -15.01 20.22
N ARG A 301 -10.86 -14.53 21.28
CA ARG A 301 -12.30 -14.25 21.26
C ARG A 301 -12.62 -12.97 20.50
N VAL A 302 -11.77 -11.96 20.66
CA VAL A 302 -11.91 -10.67 19.96
C VAL A 302 -11.71 -10.90 18.46
N ILE A 303 -10.66 -11.63 18.08
CA ILE A 303 -10.35 -11.98 16.69
C ILE A 303 -11.48 -12.81 16.08
N ALA A 304 -11.93 -13.89 16.76
CA ALA A 304 -13.02 -14.71 16.25
C ALA A 304 -14.31 -13.90 16.04
N GLY A 305 -14.68 -13.08 17.02
CA GLY A 305 -15.84 -12.19 16.89
C GLY A 305 -15.72 -11.17 15.76
N TYR A 306 -14.51 -10.70 15.46
CA TYR A 306 -14.26 -9.83 14.32
C TYR A 306 -14.39 -10.59 12.98
N VAL A 307 -13.76 -11.76 12.87
CA VAL A 307 -13.84 -12.61 11.68
C VAL A 307 -15.29 -12.96 11.35
N ASP A 308 -16.07 -13.39 12.36
CA ASP A 308 -17.48 -13.72 12.19
C ASP A 308 -18.31 -12.51 11.70
N ARG A 309 -18.10 -11.33 12.28
CA ARG A 309 -18.78 -10.10 11.84
C ARG A 309 -18.42 -9.73 10.39
N TYR A 310 -17.13 -9.81 10.04
CA TYR A 310 -16.69 -9.46 8.68
C TYR A 310 -17.30 -10.41 7.66
N LEU A 311 -17.21 -11.72 7.88
CA LEU A 311 -17.78 -12.72 6.97
C LEU A 311 -19.31 -12.58 6.84
N ALA A 312 -20.00 -12.26 7.93
CA ALA A 312 -21.44 -12.05 7.91
C ALA A 312 -21.87 -10.73 7.22
N ALA A 313 -20.99 -9.73 7.18
CA ALA A 313 -21.27 -8.44 6.56
C ALA A 313 -20.98 -8.40 5.05
N LEU A 314 -20.26 -9.38 4.52
CA LEU A 314 -19.89 -9.41 3.09
C LEU A 314 -21.13 -9.51 2.21
N PRO A 315 -21.23 -8.70 1.13
CA PRO A 315 -22.25 -8.87 0.10
C PRO A 315 -22.15 -10.24 -0.58
N ALA A 316 -23.24 -10.72 -1.16
CA ALA A 316 -23.23 -11.95 -1.93
C ALA A 316 -22.21 -11.89 -3.07
N GLY A 317 -21.33 -12.89 -3.14
CA GLY A 317 -20.25 -12.94 -4.15
C GLY A 317 -18.98 -12.15 -3.80
N ALA A 318 -18.98 -11.36 -2.74
CA ALA A 318 -17.79 -10.68 -2.25
C ALA A 318 -16.80 -11.68 -1.62
N TRP A 319 -15.53 -11.29 -1.57
CA TRP A 319 -14.46 -12.14 -1.10
C TRP A 319 -13.57 -11.43 -0.07
N PRO A 320 -13.36 -12.01 1.13
CA PRO A 320 -12.61 -11.35 2.19
C PRO A 320 -11.11 -11.27 1.86
N ASN A 321 -10.47 -10.21 2.34
CA ASN A 321 -9.02 -10.08 2.38
C ASN A 321 -8.53 -10.04 3.83
N TRP A 322 -7.36 -10.60 4.06
CA TRP A 322 -6.72 -10.65 5.35
C TRP A 322 -5.27 -10.16 5.28
N VAL A 323 -4.92 -9.24 6.16
CA VAL A 323 -3.58 -8.66 6.25
C VAL A 323 -3.20 -8.46 7.71
N LEU A 324 -1.98 -8.79 8.08
CA LEU A 324 -1.44 -8.60 9.43
C LEU A 324 -0.22 -7.69 9.48
N GLY A 325 0.32 -7.29 8.33
CA GLY A 325 1.45 -6.39 8.24
C GLY A 325 1.60 -5.80 6.85
N ASN A 326 2.27 -4.66 6.76
CA ASN A 326 2.66 -3.97 5.54
C ASN A 326 3.89 -3.09 5.81
N HIS A 327 4.28 -2.27 4.85
CA HIS A 327 5.42 -1.35 4.94
C HIS A 327 5.16 -0.08 5.77
N ASP A 328 3.95 0.09 6.32
CA ASP A 328 3.53 1.26 7.14
C ASP A 328 3.21 0.89 8.59
N THR A 329 3.34 -0.39 8.93
CA THR A 329 2.95 -0.89 10.24
C THR A 329 4.09 -1.74 10.82
N PRO A 330 4.41 -1.58 12.10
CA PRO A 330 5.42 -2.41 12.77
C PRO A 330 5.18 -3.90 12.52
N ARG A 331 6.26 -4.63 12.25
CA ARG A 331 6.22 -6.05 11.85
C ARG A 331 5.46 -6.91 12.85
N VAL A 332 4.80 -7.94 12.38
CA VAL A 332 4.01 -8.89 13.20
C VAL A 332 4.84 -9.44 14.37
N ALA A 333 6.08 -9.85 14.11
CA ALA A 333 6.96 -10.39 15.15
C ALA A 333 7.37 -9.35 16.20
N THR A 334 7.45 -8.06 15.85
CA THR A 334 7.67 -6.97 16.81
C THR A 334 6.46 -6.75 17.68
N ARG A 335 5.25 -6.67 17.06
CA ARG A 335 4.01 -6.39 17.79
C ARG A 335 3.56 -7.52 18.71
N LEU A 336 3.75 -8.76 18.29
CA LEU A 336 3.20 -9.94 18.96
C LEU A 336 4.27 -10.81 19.65
N GLY A 337 5.53 -10.63 19.31
CA GLY A 337 6.64 -11.51 19.67
C GLY A 337 6.75 -12.73 18.74
N PRO A 338 7.96 -13.35 18.65
CA PRO A 338 8.23 -14.42 17.67
C PRO A 338 7.34 -15.66 17.83
N ALA A 339 6.98 -16.03 19.07
CA ALA A 339 6.09 -17.18 19.30
C ALA A 339 4.67 -16.94 18.77
N GLN A 340 4.12 -15.74 18.99
CA GLN A 340 2.79 -15.39 18.51
C GLN A 340 2.76 -15.08 17.01
N ALA A 341 3.87 -14.64 16.42
CA ALA A 341 3.99 -14.49 14.97
C ALA A 341 3.75 -15.83 14.25
N ARG A 342 4.14 -16.97 14.83
CA ARG A 342 3.81 -18.31 14.29
C ARG A 342 2.32 -18.59 14.34
N VAL A 343 1.63 -18.19 15.40
CA VAL A 343 0.18 -18.33 15.52
C VAL A 343 -0.52 -17.41 14.50
N ALA A 344 0.00 -16.19 14.32
CA ALA A 344 -0.47 -15.23 13.35
C ALA A 344 -0.38 -15.77 11.91
N ALA A 345 0.73 -16.43 11.55
CA ALA A 345 0.89 -17.10 10.25
C ALA A 345 -0.16 -18.21 10.04
N VAL A 346 -0.43 -19.02 11.06
CA VAL A 346 -1.48 -20.06 10.99
C VAL A 346 -2.85 -19.39 10.78
N LEU A 347 -3.19 -18.39 11.57
CA LEU A 347 -4.45 -17.66 11.44
C LEU A 347 -4.60 -17.08 10.03
N LEU A 348 -3.64 -16.28 9.58
CA LEU A 348 -3.68 -15.58 8.29
C LEU A 348 -3.87 -16.54 7.13
N LEU A 349 -3.12 -17.65 7.10
CA LEU A 349 -3.08 -18.59 5.98
C LEU A 349 -4.17 -19.67 6.03
N THR A 350 -4.94 -19.76 7.11
CA THR A 350 -6.05 -20.71 7.24
C THR A 350 -7.44 -20.07 7.25
N LEU A 351 -7.54 -18.76 7.34
CA LEU A 351 -8.81 -18.07 7.14
C LEU A 351 -9.30 -18.18 5.69
N PRO A 352 -10.63 -18.31 5.46
CA PRO A 352 -11.19 -18.21 4.11
C PRO A 352 -11.02 -16.78 3.59
N GLY A 353 -10.55 -16.63 2.35
CA GLY A 353 -10.28 -15.30 1.78
C GLY A 353 -8.87 -15.20 1.18
N THR A 354 -8.48 -14.02 0.73
CA THR A 354 -7.17 -13.74 0.13
C THR A 354 -6.21 -13.20 1.18
N PRO A 355 -5.20 -13.95 1.63
CA PRO A 355 -4.19 -13.42 2.53
C PRO A 355 -3.15 -12.60 1.76
N THR A 356 -2.67 -11.53 2.40
CA THR A 356 -1.52 -10.74 1.95
C THR A 356 -0.40 -10.86 2.98
N LEU A 357 0.79 -11.24 2.52
CA LEU A 357 2.02 -11.33 3.30
C LEU A 357 2.92 -10.15 2.98
N TYR A 358 3.51 -9.52 3.96
CA TYR A 358 4.58 -8.54 3.75
C TYR A 358 5.95 -9.23 3.78
N GLN A 359 6.86 -8.84 2.89
CA GLN A 359 8.22 -9.39 2.84
C GLN A 359 8.88 -9.47 4.22
N GLY A 360 9.44 -10.64 4.53
CA GLY A 360 10.08 -10.92 5.81
C GLY A 360 9.15 -11.43 6.91
N GLU A 361 7.83 -11.42 6.73
CA GLU A 361 6.92 -12.11 7.65
C GLU A 361 7.18 -13.61 7.68
N GLU A 362 7.49 -14.19 6.51
CA GLU A 362 7.85 -15.60 6.37
C GLU A 362 9.14 -15.99 7.09
N LEU A 363 9.97 -15.00 7.42
CA LEU A 363 11.21 -15.20 8.22
C LEU A 363 10.99 -14.89 9.70
N GLY A 364 9.88 -14.28 10.07
CA GLY A 364 9.64 -13.74 11.40
C GLY A 364 10.57 -12.57 11.72
N LEU A 365 10.81 -11.69 10.73
CA LEU A 365 11.62 -10.48 10.95
C LEU A 365 10.95 -9.55 11.94
N GLU A 366 11.77 -8.92 12.77
CA GLU A 366 11.38 -7.86 13.69
C GLU A 366 11.78 -6.50 13.13
N ASP A 367 11.15 -5.43 13.62
CA ASP A 367 11.56 -4.06 13.32
C ASP A 367 13.01 -3.84 13.76
N VAL A 368 13.76 -3.11 12.95
CA VAL A 368 15.14 -2.74 13.27
C VAL A 368 15.17 -1.31 13.77
N PRO A 369 15.60 -1.06 15.01
CA PRO A 369 15.72 0.30 15.49
C PRO A 369 16.67 1.13 14.62
N VAL A 370 16.14 2.20 14.02
CA VAL A 370 16.92 3.15 13.22
C VAL A 370 17.28 4.35 14.10
N ARG A 371 18.58 4.69 14.13
CA ARG A 371 19.07 5.82 14.93
C ARG A 371 18.56 7.13 14.34
N PRO A 372 18.26 8.18 15.16
CA PRO A 372 17.74 9.45 14.65
C PRO A 372 18.54 10.06 13.48
N GLY A 373 19.87 9.95 13.50
CA GLY A 373 20.73 10.43 12.41
C GLY A 373 20.78 9.52 11.17
N GLN A 374 20.08 8.40 11.17
CA GLN A 374 19.95 7.44 10.06
C GLN A 374 18.50 7.28 9.62
N ALA A 375 17.55 7.92 10.31
CA ALA A 375 16.16 7.90 9.94
C ALA A 375 15.95 8.69 8.64
N LEU A 376 15.22 8.12 7.71
CA LEU A 376 14.98 8.66 6.37
C LEU A 376 13.50 8.97 6.12
N ASP A 377 12.59 8.30 6.83
CA ASP A 377 11.15 8.49 6.64
C ASP A 377 10.70 9.90 7.02
N PRO A 378 10.11 10.68 6.08
CA PRO A 378 9.64 12.04 6.32
C PRO A 378 8.58 12.11 7.42
N ILE A 379 7.72 11.10 7.54
CA ILE A 379 6.70 11.06 8.61
C ILE A 379 7.38 11.02 9.98
N GLY A 380 8.47 10.29 10.13
CA GLY A 380 9.24 10.24 11.38
C GLY A 380 9.89 11.56 11.75
N HIS A 381 10.26 12.38 10.76
CA HIS A 381 10.78 13.72 10.98
C HIS A 381 9.66 14.72 11.38
N LEU A 382 8.47 14.59 10.79
CA LEU A 382 7.33 15.47 11.07
C LEU A 382 6.59 15.08 12.36
N VAL A 383 6.50 13.78 12.65
CA VAL A 383 5.83 13.22 13.83
C VAL A 383 6.76 12.26 14.54
N PRO A 384 7.55 12.71 15.52
CA PRO A 384 8.50 11.88 16.25
C PRO A 384 7.87 10.59 16.81
N GLY A 385 8.51 9.44 16.55
CA GLY A 385 8.00 8.12 16.95
C GLY A 385 6.99 7.49 16.00
N ARG A 386 6.75 8.10 14.83
CA ARG A 386 5.86 7.57 13.79
C ARG A 386 6.59 7.25 12.48
N GLY A 387 7.93 7.25 12.49
CA GLY A 387 8.71 6.85 11.33
C GLY A 387 8.56 5.36 11.02
N ARG A 388 8.53 5.02 9.74
CA ARG A 388 8.28 3.68 9.18
C ARG A 388 9.58 2.95 8.77
N ASP A 389 10.73 3.56 8.95
CA ASP A 389 12.03 2.93 8.60
C ASP A 389 12.25 1.57 9.28
N PRO A 390 11.86 1.35 10.57
CA PRO A 390 12.11 0.10 11.26
C PRO A 390 11.53 -1.15 10.56
N GLU A 391 10.33 -1.07 10.01
CA GLU A 391 9.68 -2.15 9.28
C GLU A 391 10.08 -2.24 7.81
N ARG A 392 10.71 -1.19 7.24
CA ARG A 392 11.14 -1.08 5.83
C ARG A 392 12.56 -1.57 5.58
N THR A 393 13.22 -2.12 6.59
CA THR A 393 14.61 -2.58 6.52
C THR A 393 14.82 -3.74 5.57
N PRO A 394 16.05 -3.89 4.99
CA PRO A 394 16.34 -4.85 3.94
C PRO A 394 16.08 -6.31 4.32
N MET A 395 15.69 -7.09 3.30
CA MET A 395 15.48 -8.53 3.36
C MET A 395 16.82 -9.26 3.52
N PRO A 396 17.01 -10.11 4.55
CA PRO A 396 18.23 -10.87 4.72
C PRO A 396 18.15 -12.20 3.94
N TRP A 397 18.98 -12.36 2.93
CA TRP A 397 19.03 -13.56 2.11
C TRP A 397 19.99 -14.62 2.64
N ASP A 398 21.11 -14.19 3.20
CA ASP A 398 22.14 -15.08 3.77
C ASP A 398 22.91 -14.44 4.93
N GLY A 399 23.88 -15.15 5.48
CA GLY A 399 24.74 -14.67 6.57
C GLY A 399 25.99 -13.94 6.09
N GLY A 400 26.11 -13.62 4.80
CA GLY A 400 27.25 -12.90 4.24
C GLY A 400 27.21 -11.38 4.48
N PRO A 401 28.20 -10.65 3.97
CA PRO A 401 28.20 -9.19 3.99
C PRO A 401 26.91 -8.61 3.41
N GLY A 402 26.38 -7.52 3.97
CA GLY A 402 25.13 -6.95 3.53
C GLY A 402 23.90 -7.87 3.67
N ALA A 403 24.04 -8.98 4.42
CA ALA A 403 23.02 -10.02 4.60
C ALA A 403 22.54 -10.65 3.25
N GLY A 404 23.41 -10.66 2.22
CA GLY A 404 23.04 -11.08 0.87
C GLY A 404 22.04 -10.18 0.17
N PHE A 405 21.66 -9.05 0.78
CA PHE A 405 20.79 -8.05 0.17
C PHE A 405 21.55 -7.17 -0.84
N THR A 406 22.75 -6.74 -0.47
CA THR A 406 23.59 -5.84 -1.29
C THR A 406 25.06 -6.20 -1.15
N THR A 407 25.84 -5.89 -2.17
CA THR A 407 27.33 -5.88 -2.09
C THR A 407 27.87 -4.54 -1.60
N GLY A 408 27.04 -3.50 -1.55
CA GLY A 408 27.36 -2.16 -1.09
C GLY A 408 26.93 -1.90 0.34
N ARG A 409 26.65 -0.64 0.66
CA ARG A 409 26.07 -0.23 1.94
C ARG A 409 24.56 -0.15 1.82
N PRO A 410 23.78 -0.96 2.57
CA PRO A 410 22.33 -0.90 2.49
C PRO A 410 21.80 0.47 2.93
N TRP A 411 20.73 0.94 2.27
CA TRP A 411 20.09 2.23 2.51
C TRP A 411 19.52 2.37 3.94
N LEU A 412 19.06 1.26 4.53
CA LEU A 412 18.69 1.12 5.94
C LEU A 412 19.46 -0.06 6.57
N PRO A 413 19.65 -0.09 7.90
CA PRO A 413 20.35 -1.19 8.55
C PRO A 413 19.58 -2.50 8.49
N VAL A 414 20.26 -3.63 8.33
CA VAL A 414 19.64 -4.97 8.39
C VAL A 414 19.28 -5.39 9.82
N GLY A 415 20.07 -5.00 10.81
CA GLY A 415 19.94 -5.41 12.21
C GLY A 415 20.44 -6.83 12.50
N ASP A 416 21.16 -7.00 13.60
CA ASP A 416 21.84 -8.26 13.95
C ASP A 416 20.86 -9.44 14.10
N GLY A 417 19.69 -9.21 14.72
CA GLY A 417 18.68 -10.24 14.93
C GLY A 417 18.08 -10.75 13.62
N ASN A 418 17.84 -9.86 12.67
CA ASN A 418 17.31 -10.21 11.36
C ASN A 418 18.37 -10.88 10.49
N TRP A 419 19.64 -10.46 10.61
CA TRP A 419 20.76 -11.13 9.92
C TRP A 419 20.81 -12.63 10.25
N ALA A 420 20.63 -13.00 11.51
CA ALA A 420 20.59 -14.41 11.92
C ALA A 420 19.35 -15.18 11.41
N ARG A 421 18.26 -14.47 11.10
CA ARG A 421 17.00 -15.04 10.60
C ARG A 421 16.89 -15.05 9.07
N ASN A 422 18.01 -15.09 8.36
CA ASN A 422 18.05 -15.02 6.91
C ASN A 422 17.44 -16.25 6.21
N VAL A 423 17.14 -16.10 4.91
CA VAL A 423 16.54 -17.15 4.07
C VAL A 423 17.37 -18.42 4.05
N ALA A 424 18.71 -18.30 3.84
CA ALA A 424 19.58 -19.46 3.72
C ALA A 424 19.63 -20.28 5.03
N ALA A 425 19.64 -19.63 6.18
CA ALA A 425 19.65 -20.30 7.48
C ALA A 425 18.33 -21.03 7.78
N GLN A 426 17.20 -20.51 7.27
CA GLN A 426 15.87 -21.05 7.56
C GLN A 426 15.35 -22.06 6.54
N ARG A 427 15.89 -22.08 5.32
CA ARG A 427 15.33 -22.84 4.19
C ARG A 427 15.24 -24.35 4.45
N ASP A 428 16.24 -24.89 5.10
CA ASP A 428 16.33 -26.34 5.36
C ASP A 428 16.06 -26.71 6.84
N ASP A 429 15.76 -25.70 7.68
CA ASP A 429 15.36 -25.94 9.07
C ASP A 429 13.85 -26.23 9.15
N PRO A 430 13.45 -27.48 9.52
CA PRO A 430 12.03 -27.86 9.58
C PRO A 430 11.25 -27.12 10.69
N ALA A 431 11.93 -26.50 11.66
CA ALA A 431 11.34 -25.75 12.77
C ALA A 431 11.28 -24.24 12.50
N SER A 432 11.85 -23.78 11.38
CA SER A 432 11.93 -22.35 11.05
C SER A 432 10.56 -21.75 10.74
N MET A 433 10.51 -20.41 10.79
CA MET A 433 9.32 -19.65 10.38
C MET A 433 9.06 -19.77 8.88
N LEU A 434 10.12 -19.77 8.07
CA LEU A 434 10.06 -19.91 6.63
C LEU A 434 9.45 -21.27 6.23
N THR A 435 9.92 -22.36 6.85
CA THR A 435 9.36 -23.70 6.58
C THR A 435 7.91 -23.81 7.06
N LEU A 436 7.53 -23.15 8.15
CA LEU A 436 6.13 -23.07 8.58
C LEU A 436 5.27 -22.41 7.51
N HIS A 437 5.64 -21.23 7.02
CA HIS A 437 4.90 -20.52 5.97
C HIS A 437 4.75 -21.38 4.72
N ARG A 438 5.83 -21.96 4.23
CA ARG A 438 5.80 -22.84 3.07
C ARG A 438 4.80 -23.99 3.23
N ARG A 439 4.82 -24.67 4.39
CA ARG A 439 3.88 -25.77 4.68
C ARG A 439 2.43 -25.28 4.78
N LEU A 440 2.19 -24.12 5.33
CA LEU A 440 0.86 -23.53 5.41
C LEU A 440 0.32 -23.15 4.02
N LEU A 441 1.17 -22.59 3.16
CA LEU A 441 0.84 -22.26 1.77
C LEU A 441 0.54 -23.54 0.97
N GLU A 442 1.31 -24.59 1.14
CA GLU A 442 1.06 -25.90 0.55
C GLU A 442 -0.26 -26.50 1.05
N LEU A 443 -0.47 -26.50 2.38
CA LEU A 443 -1.72 -26.98 3.01
C LEU A 443 -2.93 -26.22 2.47
N ARG A 444 -2.85 -24.88 2.39
CA ARG A 444 -3.91 -24.02 1.86
C ARG A 444 -4.27 -24.43 0.43
N ARG A 445 -3.27 -24.61 -0.44
CA ARG A 445 -3.47 -24.99 -1.85
C ARG A 445 -4.09 -26.38 -2.00
N GLN A 446 -3.79 -27.32 -1.09
CA GLN A 446 -4.29 -28.69 -1.10
C GLN A 446 -5.65 -28.86 -0.40
N THR A 447 -6.12 -27.88 0.34
CA THR A 447 -7.33 -27.96 1.16
C THR A 447 -8.44 -27.06 0.61
N PRO A 448 -9.39 -27.61 -0.18
CA PRO A 448 -10.47 -26.83 -0.79
C PRO A 448 -11.23 -25.96 0.23
N ALA A 449 -11.48 -26.47 1.44
CA ALA A 449 -12.20 -25.74 2.49
C ALA A 449 -11.50 -24.43 2.97
N LEU A 450 -10.23 -24.20 2.63
CA LEU A 450 -9.49 -22.99 2.93
C LEU A 450 -9.53 -21.96 1.79
N VAL A 451 -10.01 -22.38 0.61
CA VAL A 451 -9.99 -21.59 -0.63
C VAL A 451 -11.37 -21.51 -1.34
N THR A 452 -12.42 -21.99 -0.67
CA THR A 452 -13.82 -21.97 -1.18
C THR A 452 -14.79 -21.39 -0.17
#